data_5b594f14c3dcdc9b03dc22c155257690
#
_entry.id   5b594f14c3dcdc9b03dc22c155257690
#
_cell.length_a   1.000
_cell.length_b   1.000
_cell.length_c   1.000
_cell.angle_alpha   90.00
_cell.angle_beta   90.00
_cell.angle_gamma   90.00
#
_symmetry.space_group_name_H-M   'P 1'
#
loop_
_entity.id
_entity.type
_entity.pdbx_description
1 polymer ?
#
loop_
_entity_poly.entity_id
_entity_poly.type
_entity_poly.pdbx_seq_one_letter_code
_entity_poly.pdbx_strand_id
1 'polypeptide(L)'
;MNKKGITLIELLIVVAIIGILAAIAVPAYIGQQRNAARTEGYSNLQNLRLLEEQYYAENSCYYREGNPLTCTNKNIPNVASIQAFLPGFKPGDEASLNFTYSITTSGTSAASAFTATATGKATTRVKNDTFTIDNNNNRNF
;
A
#
# COMPACT_ATOMS: atom_id res chain seq x y z
N MET A 1 -31.87 42.94 -27.00
CA MET A 1 -31.56 41.78 -26.16
C MET A 1 -31.61 42.21 -24.69
N ASN A 2 -32.64 41.81 -23.94
CA ASN A 2 -32.73 42.11 -22.51
C ASN A 2 -31.72 41.22 -21.74
N LYS A 3 -30.62 41.79 -21.32
CA LYS A 3 -29.68 41.12 -20.36
C LYS A 3 -30.30 41.23 -18.97
N LYS A 4 -30.98 40.17 -18.53
CA LYS A 4 -31.43 40.06 -17.13
C LYS A 4 -30.17 39.82 -16.26
N GLY A 5 -29.85 40.77 -15.40
CA GLY A 5 -28.78 40.58 -14.39
C GLY A 5 -29.27 39.65 -13.27
N ILE A 6 -28.34 38.89 -12.71
CA ILE A 6 -28.58 38.05 -11.50
C ILE A 6 -28.75 39.00 -10.30
N THR A 7 -29.73 38.72 -9.45
CA THR A 7 -29.92 39.50 -8.21
C THR A 7 -28.90 39.07 -7.16
N LEU A 8 -28.56 39.98 -6.25
CA LEU A 8 -27.62 39.71 -5.14
C LEU A 8 -28.14 38.59 -4.23
N ILE A 9 -29.48 38.52 -4.02
CA ILE A 9 -30.10 37.48 -3.21
C ILE A 9 -30.04 36.09 -3.85
N GLU A 10 -30.19 36.00 -5.20
CA GLU A 10 -30.03 34.73 -5.92
C GLU A 10 -28.62 34.18 -5.78
N LEU A 11 -27.58 35.02 -5.87
CA LEU A 11 -26.21 34.63 -5.69
C LEU A 11 -25.97 34.17 -4.23
N LEU A 12 -26.53 34.89 -3.25
CA LEU A 12 -26.36 34.58 -1.83
C LEU A 12 -26.97 33.23 -1.47
N ILE A 13 -28.16 32.92 -2.00
CA ILE A 13 -28.81 31.61 -1.76
C ILE A 13 -27.97 30.47 -2.37
N VAL A 14 -27.44 30.67 -3.59
CA VAL A 14 -26.63 29.65 -4.27
C VAL A 14 -25.37 29.34 -3.47
N VAL A 15 -24.63 30.37 -3.01
CA VAL A 15 -23.40 30.13 -2.22
C VAL A 15 -23.71 29.51 -0.85
N ALA A 16 -24.86 29.84 -0.25
CA ALA A 16 -25.29 29.21 1.00
C ALA A 16 -25.57 27.70 0.82
N ILE A 17 -26.26 27.31 -0.25
CA ILE A 17 -26.53 25.89 -0.56
C ILE A 17 -25.22 25.15 -0.86
N ILE A 18 -24.34 25.72 -1.69
CA ILE A 18 -23.02 25.11 -1.99
C ILE A 18 -22.20 24.95 -0.70
N GLY A 19 -22.21 25.94 0.18
CA GLY A 19 -21.52 25.87 1.46
C GLY A 19 -21.99 24.71 2.35
N ILE A 20 -23.30 24.49 2.44
CA ILE A 20 -23.88 23.36 3.20
C ILE A 20 -23.49 22.01 2.55
N LEU A 21 -23.61 21.90 1.24
CA LEU A 21 -23.24 20.67 0.53
C LEU A 21 -21.75 20.37 0.65
N ALA A 22 -20.87 21.36 0.53
CA ALA A 22 -19.44 21.22 0.66
C ALA A 22 -19.02 20.76 2.08
N ALA A 23 -19.70 21.26 3.11
CA ALA A 23 -19.43 20.89 4.51
C ALA A 23 -19.59 19.38 4.76
N ILE A 24 -20.46 18.70 4.03
CA ILE A 24 -20.68 17.24 4.12
C ILE A 24 -19.80 16.47 3.13
N ALA A 25 -19.68 16.97 1.89
CA ALA A 25 -19.02 16.27 0.80
C ALA A 25 -17.50 16.19 0.98
N VAL A 26 -16.85 17.26 1.47
CA VAL A 26 -15.39 17.31 1.58
C VAL A 26 -14.81 16.28 2.55
N PRO A 27 -15.29 16.15 3.81
CA PRO A 27 -14.75 15.13 4.71
C PRO A 27 -14.99 13.70 4.22
N ALA A 28 -16.14 13.42 3.61
CA ALA A 28 -16.44 12.12 3.03
C ALA A 28 -15.46 11.78 1.87
N TYR A 29 -15.18 12.74 1.01
CA TYR A 29 -14.23 12.57 -0.10
C TYR A 29 -12.81 12.27 0.38
N ILE A 30 -12.33 12.96 1.42
CA ILE A 30 -11.00 12.71 2.00
C ILE A 30 -10.91 11.29 2.58
N GLY A 31 -11.96 10.83 3.24
CA GLY A 31 -12.05 9.45 3.77
C GLY A 31 -11.95 8.40 2.66
N GLN A 32 -12.66 8.59 1.55
CA GLN A 32 -12.62 7.67 0.41
C GLN A 32 -11.23 7.62 -0.24
N GLN A 33 -10.56 8.76 -0.40
CA GLN A 33 -9.20 8.78 -0.94
C GLN A 33 -8.20 8.05 -0.04
N ARG A 34 -8.35 8.13 1.28
CA ARG A 34 -7.51 7.37 2.22
C ARG A 34 -7.75 5.87 2.11
N ASN A 35 -9.01 5.45 1.99
CA ASN A 35 -9.37 4.04 1.82
C ASN A 35 -8.84 3.48 0.48
N ALA A 36 -8.92 4.25 -0.60
CA ALA A 36 -8.32 3.88 -1.89
C ALA A 36 -6.80 3.67 -1.78
N ALA A 37 -6.09 4.59 -1.10
CA ALA A 37 -4.66 4.43 -0.87
C ALA A 37 -4.33 3.19 0.00
N ARG A 38 -5.15 2.86 1.01
CA ARG A 38 -4.98 1.63 1.81
C ARG A 38 -5.15 0.37 0.99
N THR A 39 -6.09 0.36 0.03
CA THR A 39 -6.31 -0.77 -0.87
C THR A 39 -5.06 -1.09 -1.69
N GLU A 40 -4.26 -0.09 -2.08
CA GLU A 40 -2.94 -0.29 -2.70
C GLU A 40 -2.03 -1.15 -1.79
N GLY A 41 -1.93 -0.78 -0.51
CA GLY A 41 -1.13 -1.52 0.47
C GLY A 41 -1.58 -2.98 0.62
N TYR A 42 -2.89 -3.20 0.75
CA TYR A 42 -3.46 -4.54 0.91
C TYR A 42 -3.24 -5.42 -0.31
N SER A 43 -3.50 -4.91 -1.52
CA SER A 43 -3.35 -5.69 -2.75
C SER A 43 -1.89 -6.05 -3.02
N ASN A 44 -0.96 -5.13 -2.77
CA ASN A 44 0.46 -5.40 -2.95
C ASN A 44 1.01 -6.39 -1.91
N LEU A 45 0.55 -6.34 -0.65
CA LEU A 45 0.90 -7.34 0.37
C LEU A 45 0.38 -8.74 0.01
N GLN A 46 -0.84 -8.84 -0.49
CA GLN A 46 -1.38 -10.12 -0.95
C GLN A 46 -0.61 -10.67 -2.15
N ASN A 47 -0.21 -9.80 -3.08
CA ASN A 47 0.65 -10.18 -4.21
C ASN A 47 2.03 -10.66 -3.73
N LEU A 48 2.66 -9.94 -2.78
CA LEU A 48 3.92 -10.38 -2.17
C LEU A 48 3.80 -11.76 -1.54
N ARG A 49 2.72 -11.99 -0.79
CA ARG A 49 2.48 -13.31 -0.19
C ARG A 49 2.42 -14.41 -1.25
N LEU A 50 1.67 -14.21 -2.35
CA LEU A 50 1.57 -15.21 -3.42
C LEU A 50 2.93 -15.48 -4.06
N LEU A 51 3.73 -14.45 -4.31
CA LEU A 51 5.07 -14.59 -4.89
C LEU A 51 6.04 -15.30 -3.93
N GLU A 52 5.96 -15.02 -2.63
CA GLU A 52 6.74 -15.70 -1.60
C GLU A 52 6.38 -17.19 -1.48
N GLU A 53 5.09 -17.53 -1.54
CA GLU A 53 4.65 -18.93 -1.57
C GLU A 53 5.12 -19.67 -2.83
N GLN A 54 5.11 -19.01 -3.98
CA GLN A 54 5.68 -19.56 -5.20
C GLN A 54 7.20 -19.77 -5.05
N TYR A 55 7.91 -18.78 -4.54
CA TYR A 55 9.35 -18.88 -4.29
C TYR A 55 9.69 -20.02 -3.32
N TYR A 56 8.89 -20.18 -2.26
CA TYR A 56 9.03 -21.27 -1.30
C TYR A 56 8.83 -22.65 -1.96
N ALA A 57 7.84 -22.78 -2.82
CA ALA A 57 7.57 -24.02 -3.53
C ALA A 57 8.74 -24.44 -4.44
N GLU A 58 9.47 -23.49 -5.01
CA GLU A 58 10.63 -23.72 -5.88
C GLU A 58 11.92 -23.94 -5.10
N ASN A 59 12.09 -23.28 -3.94
CA ASN A 59 13.37 -23.19 -3.23
C ASN A 59 13.35 -23.83 -1.83
N SER A 60 12.19 -24.25 -1.31
CA SER A 60 11.96 -24.81 0.03
C SER A 60 12.30 -23.84 1.17
N CYS A 61 12.39 -22.55 0.90
CA CYS A 61 12.53 -21.46 1.86
C CYS A 61 12.15 -20.12 1.21
N TYR A 62 11.90 -19.09 2.02
CA TYR A 62 11.43 -17.77 1.56
C TYR A 62 12.55 -16.82 1.11
N TYR A 63 13.81 -17.16 1.32
CA TYR A 63 14.95 -16.39 0.80
C TYR A 63 16.24 -17.19 0.74
N ARG A 64 17.02 -17.02 -0.32
CA ARG A 64 18.33 -17.65 -0.52
C ARG A 64 19.39 -16.61 -0.86
N GLU A 65 20.58 -16.78 -0.30
CA GLU A 65 21.74 -15.90 -0.52
C GLU A 65 23.02 -16.72 -0.56
N GLY A 66 24.06 -16.15 -1.18
CA GLY A 66 25.41 -16.75 -1.21
C GLY A 66 25.73 -17.53 -2.47
N ASN A 67 26.94 -18.11 -2.49
CA ASN A 67 27.42 -18.99 -3.55
C ASN A 67 28.19 -20.17 -2.92
N PRO A 68 27.60 -21.39 -2.86
CA PRO A 68 26.27 -21.76 -3.40
C PRO A 68 25.12 -21.09 -2.62
N LEU A 69 23.95 -20.97 -3.31
CA LEU A 69 22.75 -20.38 -2.72
C LEU A 69 22.24 -21.22 -1.55
N THR A 70 22.11 -20.62 -0.38
CA THR A 70 21.59 -21.24 0.86
C THR A 70 20.43 -20.44 1.43
N CYS A 71 19.51 -21.13 2.08
CA CYS A 71 18.41 -20.47 2.79
C CYS A 71 18.95 -19.61 3.94
N THR A 72 18.53 -18.35 4.03
CA THR A 72 19.08 -17.37 4.99
C THR A 72 17.99 -16.44 5.50
N ASN A 73 17.96 -16.19 6.80
CA ASN A 73 17.10 -15.16 7.36
C ASN A 73 17.60 -13.78 6.94
N LYS A 74 16.73 -12.98 6.37
CA LYS A 74 17.09 -11.67 5.79
C LYS A 74 16.01 -10.62 6.03
N ASN A 75 16.43 -9.39 6.22
CA ASN A 75 15.57 -8.21 6.11
C ASN A 75 15.79 -7.56 4.73
N ILE A 76 14.73 -7.45 3.94
CA ILE A 76 14.71 -6.91 2.58
C ILE A 76 13.92 -5.60 2.65
N PRO A 77 14.59 -4.43 2.66
CA PRO A 77 14.01 -3.20 3.16
C PRO A 77 13.25 -2.35 2.13
N ASN A 78 13.29 -2.67 0.84
CA ASN A 78 12.71 -1.83 -0.21
C ASN A 78 12.30 -2.62 -1.46
N VAL A 79 11.53 -1.97 -2.33
CA VAL A 79 10.99 -2.56 -3.55
C VAL A 79 12.09 -3.10 -4.47
N ALA A 80 13.19 -2.35 -4.67
CA ALA A 80 14.27 -2.77 -5.55
C ALA A 80 14.93 -4.06 -5.05
N SER A 81 15.17 -4.18 -3.74
CA SER A 81 15.72 -5.40 -3.14
C SER A 81 14.75 -6.58 -3.22
N ILE A 82 13.44 -6.33 -3.08
CA ILE A 82 12.40 -7.36 -3.26
C ILE A 82 12.39 -7.85 -4.71
N GLN A 83 12.40 -6.96 -5.68
CA GLN A 83 12.40 -7.29 -7.10
C GLN A 83 13.64 -8.07 -7.55
N ALA A 84 14.76 -7.92 -6.84
CA ALA A 84 15.99 -8.64 -7.15
C ALA A 84 15.83 -10.17 -7.01
N PHE A 85 14.98 -10.65 -6.09
CA PHE A 85 14.70 -12.08 -5.93
C PHE A 85 13.26 -12.48 -6.28
N LEU A 86 12.30 -11.53 -6.22
CA LEU A 86 10.91 -11.69 -6.65
C LEU A 86 10.62 -10.75 -7.84
N PRO A 87 11.08 -11.03 -9.05
CA PRO A 87 10.94 -10.13 -10.20
C PRO A 87 9.47 -9.96 -10.65
N GLY A 88 8.57 -10.82 -10.18
CA GLY A 88 7.12 -10.71 -10.36
C GLY A 88 6.46 -9.61 -9.52
N PHE A 89 7.14 -9.08 -8.50
CA PHE A 89 6.62 -8.00 -7.68
C PHE A 89 6.73 -6.66 -8.42
N LYS A 90 5.60 -6.15 -8.90
CA LYS A 90 5.53 -4.89 -9.66
C LYS A 90 4.46 -3.97 -9.08
N PRO A 91 4.72 -3.34 -7.92
CA PRO A 91 3.73 -2.48 -7.25
C PRO A 91 3.48 -1.16 -7.99
N GLY A 92 4.30 -0.80 -8.96
CA GLY A 92 4.28 0.47 -9.69
C GLY A 92 5.56 1.27 -9.48
N ASP A 93 5.55 2.54 -9.93
CA ASP A 93 6.66 3.46 -9.73
C ASP A 93 6.76 3.84 -8.24
N GLU A 94 7.93 3.57 -7.64
CA GLU A 94 8.17 3.79 -6.21
C GLU A 94 7.91 5.24 -5.77
N ALA A 95 8.12 6.21 -6.66
CA ALA A 95 7.83 7.62 -6.36
C ALA A 95 6.33 7.90 -6.21
N SER A 96 5.47 7.17 -6.92
CA SER A 96 4.01 7.34 -6.92
C SER A 96 3.29 6.50 -5.87
N LEU A 97 3.95 5.47 -5.30
CA LEU A 97 3.36 4.61 -4.29
C LEU A 97 3.06 5.35 -2.99
N ASN A 98 1.95 5.01 -2.35
CA ASN A 98 1.58 5.52 -1.03
C ASN A 98 2.32 4.80 0.12
N PHE A 99 2.83 3.59 -0.14
CA PHE A 99 3.54 2.75 0.83
C PHE A 99 4.97 2.44 0.40
N THR A 100 5.81 2.18 1.38
CA THR A 100 7.07 1.44 1.22
C THR A 100 6.84 -0.01 1.61
N TYR A 101 7.51 -0.93 0.93
CA TYR A 101 7.36 -2.37 1.16
C TYR A 101 8.68 -2.97 1.64
N SER A 102 8.58 -3.88 2.60
CA SER A 102 9.71 -4.67 3.10
C SER A 102 9.28 -6.10 3.38
N ILE A 103 10.23 -7.03 3.36
CA ILE A 103 10.04 -8.42 3.74
C ILE A 103 11.10 -8.78 4.75
N THR A 104 10.70 -9.45 5.82
CA THR A 104 11.63 -10.04 6.80
C THR A 104 11.40 -11.54 6.81
N THR A 105 12.43 -12.31 6.48
CA THR A 105 12.40 -13.77 6.61
C THR A 105 13.01 -14.21 7.93
N SER A 106 12.46 -15.25 8.53
CA SER A 106 12.83 -15.76 9.86
C SER A 106 12.61 -17.27 9.93
N GLY A 107 12.92 -17.83 11.08
CA GLY A 107 12.66 -19.23 11.41
C GLY A 107 13.91 -19.97 11.89
N THR A 108 13.71 -21.07 12.63
CA THR A 108 14.77 -21.95 13.13
C THR A 108 15.46 -22.74 12.00
N SER A 109 14.70 -23.12 10.98
CA SER A 109 15.25 -23.58 9.69
C SER A 109 15.30 -22.37 8.79
N ALA A 110 16.48 -21.79 8.57
CA ALA A 110 16.68 -20.48 7.92
C ALA A 110 15.65 -20.13 6.83
N ALA A 111 15.03 -18.97 6.95
CA ALA A 111 13.96 -18.48 6.08
C ALA A 111 12.75 -19.43 5.92
N SER A 112 12.33 -20.12 6.97
CA SER A 112 11.12 -20.99 6.99
C SER A 112 9.82 -20.22 7.21
N ALA A 113 9.89 -18.94 7.50
CA ALA A 113 8.76 -18.03 7.65
C ALA A 113 9.11 -16.65 7.09
N PHE A 114 8.10 -15.87 6.73
CA PHE A 114 8.27 -14.47 6.35
C PHE A 114 7.16 -13.58 6.92
N THR A 115 7.47 -12.30 7.01
CA THR A 115 6.49 -11.23 7.24
C THR A 115 6.74 -10.14 6.22
N ALA A 116 5.74 -9.85 5.39
CA ALA A 116 5.74 -8.70 4.48
C ALA A 116 5.05 -7.52 5.16
N THR A 117 5.64 -6.34 5.03
CA THR A 117 5.17 -5.11 5.68
C THR A 117 5.01 -4.01 4.64
N ALA A 118 3.88 -3.30 4.69
CA ALA A 118 3.62 -2.07 3.98
C ALA A 118 3.54 -0.92 4.98
N THR A 119 4.42 0.07 4.87
CA THR A 119 4.46 1.25 5.74
C THR A 119 4.09 2.49 4.96
N GLY A 120 3.08 3.22 5.41
CA GLY A 120 2.61 4.45 4.78
C GLY A 120 3.68 5.53 4.78
N LYS A 121 3.96 6.10 3.61
CA LYS A 121 4.95 7.18 3.47
C LYS A 121 4.51 8.44 4.20
N ALA A 122 5.46 9.14 4.82
CA ALA A 122 5.21 10.36 5.60
C ALA A 122 4.53 11.48 4.81
N THR A 123 4.72 11.52 3.49
CA THR A 123 4.17 12.53 2.57
C THR A 123 2.79 12.19 2.03
N THR A 124 2.23 11.02 2.38
CA THR A 124 0.96 10.53 1.86
C THR A 124 -0.16 10.61 2.92
N ARG A 125 -1.40 10.39 2.48
CA ARG A 125 -2.59 10.37 3.36
C ARG A 125 -2.64 9.17 4.30
N VAL A 126 -1.81 8.17 4.06
CA VAL A 126 -1.70 6.92 4.83
C VAL A 126 -0.47 6.90 5.73
N LYS A 127 0.15 8.06 5.98
CA LYS A 127 1.25 8.17 6.96
C LYS A 127 0.82 7.55 8.29
N ASN A 128 1.70 6.81 8.93
CA ASN A 128 1.48 6.05 10.17
C ASN A 128 0.61 4.78 10.02
N ASP A 129 0.04 4.50 8.83
CA ASP A 129 -0.59 3.20 8.59
C ASP A 129 0.52 2.16 8.36
N THR A 130 0.43 1.03 9.05
CA THR A 130 1.36 -0.11 8.86
C THR A 130 0.54 -1.38 8.75
N PHE A 131 0.72 -2.09 7.65
CA PHE A 131 0.03 -3.33 7.35
C PHE A 131 1.04 -4.47 7.21
N THR A 132 0.68 -5.63 7.71
CA THR A 132 1.52 -6.82 7.68
C THR A 132 0.73 -8.04 7.21
N ILE A 133 1.42 -8.96 6.55
CA ILE A 133 0.93 -10.30 6.22
C ILE A 133 2.08 -11.29 6.36
N ASP A 134 1.80 -12.50 6.86
CA ASP A 134 2.79 -13.56 7.02
C ASP A 134 2.47 -14.80 6.15
N ASN A 135 3.35 -15.80 6.23
CA ASN A 135 3.20 -17.09 5.54
C ASN A 135 1.93 -17.85 5.97
N ASN A 136 1.42 -17.64 7.18
CA ASN A 136 0.18 -18.27 7.67
C ASN A 136 -1.08 -17.48 7.32
N ASN A 137 -0.94 -16.43 6.49
CA ASN A 137 -2.00 -15.48 6.16
C ASN A 137 -2.56 -14.71 7.36
N ASN A 138 -1.80 -14.60 8.46
CA ASN A 138 -2.13 -13.67 9.51
C ASN A 138 -1.87 -12.25 9.01
N ARG A 139 -2.85 -11.37 9.18
CA ARG A 139 -2.82 -9.99 8.70
C ARG A 139 -3.51 -9.06 9.69
N ASN A 140 -3.13 -7.79 9.68
CA ASN A 140 -3.68 -6.76 10.55
C ASN A 140 -4.60 -5.75 9.81
N PHE A 141 -5.16 -6.14 8.66
CA PHE A 141 -6.04 -5.30 7.82
C PHE A 141 -7.26 -6.05 7.31
#